data_f056fec4992f232f513d38975b316868
#
_entry.id   f056fec4992f232f513d38975b316868
#
_cell.length_a   1.000
_cell.length_b   1.000
_cell.length_c   1.000
_cell.angle_alpha   90.00
_cell.angle_beta   90.00
_cell.angle_gamma   90.00
#
_symmetry.space_group_name_H-M   'P 1'
#
loop_
_entity.id
_entity.type
_entity.pdbx_description
1 polymer ?
#
loop_
_entity_poly.entity_id
_entity_poly.type
_entity_poly.pdbx_seq_one_letter_code
_entity_poly.pdbx_strand_id
1 'polypeptide(L)'
;HLPTRRQRQMCIRDSSSKNSIENHFDTSFELEATLEKRVKRQLLAEVQAICPKDVTIIHVRQGEAKGLGHAINCAAPIIGNEPFVVILPDVIIDDVESDLKKDNLAEMIAHFEQTKHSQIMVEPVPMQEVDKFGVVDLGGTEIAQGESSPIVSMVEKPPVDEAPSNLAVVGRYVLSENIWPLLAKTPQGAGDEIQLTDAIAMLMQSEKVDAYAMKGRSHDCGSKIGYLKATIEFALRRDEFADELKTFIKTLV
;
A
#
# COMPACT_ATOMS: atom_id res chain seq x y z
N HIS A 1 23.00 -19.83 -16.81
CA HIS A 1 22.45 -19.01 -15.75
C HIS A 1 20.97 -19.35 -15.62
N LEU A 2 20.62 -20.16 -14.61
CA LEU A 2 19.23 -20.36 -14.19
C LEU A 2 18.74 -19.03 -13.58
N PRO A 3 17.57 -18.50 -13.96
CA PRO A 3 17.01 -17.35 -13.27
C PRO A 3 16.75 -17.79 -11.83
N THR A 4 17.41 -17.14 -10.89
CA THR A 4 17.13 -17.28 -9.45
C THR A 4 15.64 -17.00 -9.26
N ARG A 5 14.88 -18.02 -8.84
CA ARG A 5 13.49 -17.83 -8.38
C ARG A 5 13.55 -16.79 -7.26
N ARG A 6 13.12 -15.56 -7.54
CA ARG A 6 12.93 -14.55 -6.50
C ARG A 6 11.88 -15.12 -5.54
N GLN A 7 12.30 -15.40 -4.32
CA GLN A 7 11.41 -15.81 -3.26
C GLN A 7 10.52 -14.62 -2.94
N ARG A 8 9.22 -14.72 -3.16
CA ARG A 8 8.26 -13.71 -2.76
C ARG A 8 8.03 -13.86 -1.26
N GLN A 9 8.58 -12.94 -0.49
CA GLN A 9 8.37 -12.85 0.95
C GLN A 9 7.46 -11.66 1.22
N MET A 10 6.43 -11.88 2.02
CA MET A 10 5.55 -10.84 2.52
C MET A 10 5.76 -10.69 4.01
N CYS A 11 6.27 -9.52 4.43
CA CYS A 11 6.40 -9.19 5.83
C CYS A 11 5.18 -8.38 6.26
N ILE A 12 4.43 -8.88 7.22
CA ILE A 12 3.25 -8.21 7.78
C ILE A 12 3.64 -7.59 9.11
N ARG A 13 3.42 -6.27 9.22
CA ARG A 13 3.54 -5.56 10.49
C ARG A 13 2.39 -5.95 11.40
N ASP A 14 2.69 -6.44 12.59
CA ASP A 14 1.71 -6.70 13.64
C ASP A 14 1.95 -5.83 14.88
N SER A 15 0.84 -5.41 15.51
CA SER A 15 0.81 -4.88 16.87
C SER A 15 0.06 -5.89 17.76
N SER A 16 0.32 -5.86 19.05
CA SER A 16 -0.19 -6.84 20.05
C SER A 16 -1.71 -7.13 20.04
N SER A 17 -2.48 -6.44 19.20
CA SER A 17 -3.95 -6.55 19.07
C SER A 17 -4.44 -7.03 17.70
N LYS A 18 -3.55 -7.43 16.76
CA LYS A 18 -3.93 -7.72 15.37
C LYS A 18 -3.77 -9.19 14.97
N ASN A 19 -4.00 -10.14 15.88
CA ASN A 19 -3.97 -11.58 15.59
C ASN A 19 -4.92 -11.99 14.43
N SER A 20 -5.93 -11.17 14.14
CA SER A 20 -6.84 -11.43 13.02
C SER A 20 -6.15 -11.39 11.65
N ILE A 21 -5.08 -10.60 11.49
CA ILE A 21 -4.30 -10.56 10.24
C ILE A 21 -3.42 -11.80 10.14
N GLU A 22 -2.78 -12.22 11.23
CA GLU A 22 -1.99 -13.46 11.29
C GLU A 22 -2.89 -14.64 10.94
N ASN A 23 -4.01 -14.79 11.66
CA ASN A 23 -4.99 -15.87 11.45
C ASN A 23 -5.58 -15.88 10.02
N HIS A 24 -5.68 -14.73 9.35
CA HIS A 24 -6.22 -14.65 7.99
C HIS A 24 -5.33 -15.37 6.97
N PHE A 25 -4.02 -15.35 7.17
CA PHE A 25 -3.06 -15.98 6.27
C PHE A 25 -2.64 -17.39 6.71
N ASP A 26 -3.05 -17.81 7.92
CA ASP A 26 -2.81 -19.16 8.40
C ASP A 26 -3.82 -20.16 7.80
N THR A 27 -3.40 -21.42 7.74
CA THR A 27 -4.30 -22.50 7.31
C THR A 27 -5.39 -22.73 8.34
N SER A 28 -6.63 -22.49 7.97
CA SER A 28 -7.80 -22.75 8.83
C SER A 28 -8.27 -24.19 8.68
N PHE A 29 -7.61 -25.15 9.33
CA PHE A 29 -7.88 -26.58 9.21
C PHE A 29 -9.35 -26.95 9.47
N GLU A 30 -10.00 -26.35 10.47
CA GLU A 30 -11.39 -26.63 10.80
C GLU A 30 -12.36 -26.15 9.71
N LEU A 31 -12.11 -24.95 9.16
CA LEU A 31 -12.91 -24.40 8.08
C LEU A 31 -12.75 -25.24 6.82
N GLU A 32 -11.51 -25.51 6.42
CA GLU A 32 -11.21 -26.30 5.22
C GLU A 32 -11.81 -27.70 5.29
N ALA A 33 -11.62 -28.40 6.42
CA ALA A 33 -12.21 -29.73 6.64
C ALA A 33 -13.77 -29.68 6.59
N THR A 34 -14.36 -28.61 7.11
CA THR A 34 -15.82 -28.43 7.05
C THR A 34 -16.31 -28.18 5.62
N LEU A 35 -15.60 -27.36 4.85
CA LEU A 35 -15.93 -27.08 3.45
C LEU A 35 -15.77 -28.34 2.58
N GLU A 36 -14.71 -29.11 2.79
CA GLU A 36 -14.47 -30.38 2.11
C GLU A 36 -15.58 -31.39 2.41
N LYS A 37 -15.92 -31.60 3.69
CA LYS A 37 -16.99 -32.50 4.14
C LYS A 37 -18.35 -32.11 3.55
N ARG A 38 -18.61 -30.80 3.39
CA ARG A 38 -19.86 -30.28 2.80
C ARG A 38 -19.82 -30.18 1.27
N VAL A 39 -18.73 -30.64 0.63
CA VAL A 39 -18.52 -30.62 -0.82
C VAL A 39 -18.61 -29.18 -1.39
N LYS A 40 -18.21 -28.17 -0.64
CA LYS A 40 -18.17 -26.75 -1.03
C LYS A 40 -16.84 -26.42 -1.74
N ARG A 41 -16.60 -27.06 -2.88
CA ARG A 41 -15.29 -27.02 -3.58
C ARG A 41 -14.85 -25.62 -3.99
N GLN A 42 -15.78 -24.75 -4.43
CA GLN A 42 -15.44 -23.40 -4.83
C GLN A 42 -14.98 -22.57 -3.63
N LEU A 43 -15.74 -22.58 -2.54
CA LEU A 43 -15.36 -21.87 -1.31
C LEU A 43 -14.05 -22.39 -0.71
N LEU A 44 -13.82 -23.71 -0.77
CA LEU A 44 -12.55 -24.30 -0.33
C LEU A 44 -11.39 -23.78 -1.17
N ALA A 45 -11.53 -23.71 -2.49
CA ALA A 45 -10.51 -23.18 -3.39
C ALA A 45 -10.23 -21.68 -3.13
N GLU A 46 -11.26 -20.91 -2.83
CA GLU A 46 -11.13 -19.48 -2.47
C GLU A 46 -10.35 -19.31 -1.16
N VAL A 47 -10.66 -20.10 -0.12
CA VAL A 47 -9.94 -20.06 1.15
C VAL A 47 -8.46 -20.47 0.97
N GLN A 48 -8.19 -21.53 0.22
CA GLN A 48 -6.84 -22.01 -0.05
C GLN A 48 -6.02 -21.06 -0.96
N ALA A 49 -6.69 -20.18 -1.71
CA ALA A 49 -6.03 -19.19 -2.56
C ALA A 49 -5.62 -17.90 -1.80
N ILE A 50 -6.03 -17.72 -0.55
CA ILE A 50 -5.66 -16.55 0.27
C ILE A 50 -4.14 -16.44 0.40
N CYS A 51 -3.46 -17.56 0.65
CA CYS A 51 -2.00 -17.62 0.68
C CYS A 51 -1.49 -18.47 -0.49
N PRO A 52 -0.98 -17.83 -1.58
CA PRO A 52 -0.41 -18.55 -2.71
C PRO A 52 0.79 -19.40 -2.29
N LYS A 53 0.94 -20.60 -2.85
CA LYS A 53 1.99 -21.59 -2.47
C LYS A 53 3.41 -21.12 -2.75
N ASP A 54 3.59 -20.13 -3.61
CA ASP A 54 4.86 -19.52 -3.96
C ASP A 54 5.19 -18.27 -3.14
N VAL A 55 4.36 -17.93 -2.16
CA VAL A 55 4.54 -16.79 -1.25
C VAL A 55 4.82 -17.31 0.16
N THR A 56 5.89 -16.81 0.78
CA THR A 56 6.17 -17.04 2.20
C THR A 56 5.73 -15.80 2.99
N ILE A 57 4.91 -15.99 4.00
CA ILE A 57 4.44 -14.92 4.88
C ILE A 57 5.24 -14.97 6.19
N ILE A 58 5.77 -13.82 6.58
CA ILE A 58 6.54 -13.65 7.81
C ILE A 58 5.93 -12.50 8.59
N HIS A 59 5.58 -12.76 9.85
CA HIS A 59 5.05 -11.75 10.75
C HIS A 59 6.18 -11.10 11.55
N VAL A 60 6.26 -9.77 11.48
CA VAL A 60 7.26 -8.98 12.21
C VAL A 60 6.54 -8.08 13.20
N ARG A 61 6.85 -8.25 14.48
CA ARG A 61 6.22 -7.44 15.52
C ARG A 61 6.92 -6.10 15.69
N GLN A 62 6.14 -5.02 15.60
CA GLN A 62 6.56 -3.70 16.08
C GLN A 62 6.21 -3.59 17.57
N GLY A 63 7.21 -3.67 18.44
CA GLY A 63 7.00 -3.65 19.90
C GLY A 63 6.48 -2.31 20.44
N GLU A 64 6.82 -1.20 19.78
CA GLU A 64 6.39 0.15 20.14
C GLU A 64 5.84 0.88 18.91
N ALA A 65 4.73 1.60 19.07
CA ALA A 65 4.10 2.37 17.98
C ALA A 65 4.87 3.69 17.74
N LYS A 66 5.96 3.63 16.96
CA LYS A 66 6.82 4.77 16.63
C LYS A 66 6.70 5.24 15.18
N GLY A 67 5.55 5.02 14.54
CA GLY A 67 5.29 5.45 13.17
C GLY A 67 5.64 4.43 12.09
N LEU A 68 5.33 4.78 10.83
CA LEU A 68 5.46 3.91 9.66
C LEU A 68 6.93 3.58 9.35
N GLY A 69 7.83 4.57 9.40
CA GLY A 69 9.25 4.36 9.15
C GLY A 69 9.86 3.36 10.13
N HIS A 70 9.52 3.46 11.42
CA HIS A 70 9.95 2.47 12.41
C HIS A 70 9.39 1.06 12.12
N ALA A 71 8.13 0.98 11.70
CA ALA A 71 7.51 -0.30 11.36
C ALA A 71 8.22 -1.02 10.22
N ILE A 72 8.57 -0.27 9.17
CA ILE A 72 9.33 -0.76 8.03
C ILE A 72 10.73 -1.20 8.50
N ASN A 73 11.40 -0.38 9.30
CA ASN A 73 12.74 -0.69 9.81
C ASN A 73 12.79 -1.98 10.65
N CYS A 74 11.69 -2.37 11.32
CA CYS A 74 11.61 -3.66 12.01
C CYS A 74 11.74 -4.87 11.05
N ALA A 75 11.46 -4.71 9.76
CA ALA A 75 11.59 -5.77 8.76
C ALA A 75 13.01 -5.87 8.15
N ALA A 76 13.87 -4.88 8.39
CA ALA A 76 15.22 -4.84 7.82
C ALA A 76 16.05 -6.11 8.05
N PRO A 77 16.07 -6.77 9.24
CA PRO A 77 16.84 -7.99 9.45
C PRO A 77 16.36 -9.18 8.60
N ILE A 78 15.12 -9.15 8.10
CA ILE A 78 14.53 -10.23 7.30
C ILE A 78 14.73 -9.95 5.82
N ILE A 79 14.51 -8.71 5.39
CA ILE A 79 14.63 -8.31 3.97
C ILE A 79 16.10 -8.22 3.56
N GLY A 80 16.98 -7.80 4.47
CA GLY A 80 18.41 -7.67 4.18
C GLY A 80 18.70 -6.54 3.18
N ASN A 81 19.72 -6.73 2.37
CA ASN A 81 20.19 -5.74 1.39
C ASN A 81 19.50 -5.92 0.02
N GLU A 82 18.19 -6.07 0.02
CA GLU A 82 17.40 -6.22 -1.19
C GLU A 82 16.40 -5.05 -1.32
N PRO A 83 16.10 -4.60 -2.54
CA PRO A 83 15.00 -3.70 -2.76
C PRO A 83 13.66 -4.38 -2.41
N PHE A 84 12.69 -3.60 -1.97
CA PHE A 84 11.45 -4.14 -1.48
C PHE A 84 10.25 -3.24 -1.80
N VAL A 85 9.07 -3.81 -1.66
CA VAL A 85 7.81 -3.10 -1.84
C VAL A 85 7.16 -2.85 -0.47
N VAL A 86 6.62 -1.66 -0.28
CA VAL A 86 5.73 -1.35 0.86
C VAL A 86 4.30 -1.20 0.35
N ILE A 87 3.39 -1.89 1.01
CA ILE A 87 1.94 -1.84 0.73
C ILE A 87 1.22 -1.51 2.02
N LEU A 88 0.56 -0.35 2.07
CA LEU A 88 -0.33 -0.02 3.18
C LEU A 88 -1.69 -0.69 2.95
N PRO A 89 -2.17 -1.51 3.90
CA PRO A 89 -3.35 -2.37 3.67
C PRO A 89 -4.68 -1.62 3.77
N ASP A 90 -4.68 -0.41 4.30
CA ASP A 90 -5.85 0.45 4.45
C ASP A 90 -6.19 1.26 3.20
N VAL A 91 -5.34 1.23 2.17
CA VAL A 91 -5.63 1.82 0.87
C VAL A 91 -5.93 0.72 -0.14
N ILE A 92 -7.14 0.68 -0.68
CA ILE A 92 -7.57 -0.27 -1.71
C ILE A 92 -7.50 0.42 -3.07
N ILE A 93 -6.77 -0.16 -4.02
CA ILE A 93 -6.78 0.28 -5.42
C ILE A 93 -7.94 -0.40 -6.13
N ASP A 94 -8.76 0.39 -6.82
CA ASP A 94 -9.94 -0.10 -7.53
C ASP A 94 -9.52 -0.89 -8.79
N ASP A 95 -10.06 -2.11 -8.93
CA ASP A 95 -9.77 -3.03 -10.03
C ASP A 95 -10.68 -2.86 -11.26
N VAL A 96 -11.64 -1.92 -11.20
CA VAL A 96 -12.55 -1.66 -12.34
C VAL A 96 -11.86 -0.85 -13.43
N GLU A 97 -10.98 0.06 -13.04
CA GLU A 97 -10.30 0.98 -13.97
C GLU A 97 -8.83 0.61 -14.20
N SER A 98 -8.33 -0.46 -13.58
CA SER A 98 -6.95 -0.91 -13.71
C SER A 98 -6.83 -2.44 -13.61
N ASP A 99 -5.91 -3.03 -14.38
CA ASP A 99 -5.54 -4.44 -14.25
C ASP A 99 -4.46 -4.57 -13.16
N LEU A 100 -4.84 -4.96 -11.94
CA LEU A 100 -3.94 -5.08 -10.80
C LEU A 100 -2.74 -6.03 -11.03
N LYS A 101 -2.76 -6.85 -12.07
CA LYS A 101 -1.65 -7.76 -12.42
C LYS A 101 -0.62 -7.12 -13.34
N LYS A 102 -0.98 -6.06 -14.05
CA LYS A 102 -0.13 -5.42 -15.08
C LYS A 102 0.14 -3.96 -14.79
N ASP A 103 -0.85 -3.25 -14.24
CA ASP A 103 -0.80 -1.82 -13.99
C ASP A 103 -0.26 -1.51 -12.59
N ASN A 104 -0.10 -0.24 -12.33
CA ASN A 104 0.22 0.30 -11.02
C ASN A 104 1.49 -0.31 -10.42
N LEU A 105 1.39 -1.10 -9.35
CA LEU A 105 2.55 -1.66 -8.67
C LEU A 105 3.44 -2.52 -9.59
N ALA A 106 2.85 -3.21 -10.56
CA ALA A 106 3.62 -3.99 -11.54
C ALA A 106 4.47 -3.09 -12.44
N GLU A 107 3.92 -1.96 -12.89
CA GLU A 107 4.66 -0.96 -13.68
C GLU A 107 5.74 -0.26 -12.84
N MET A 108 5.44 0.08 -11.58
CA MET A 108 6.44 0.66 -10.66
C MET A 108 7.63 -0.29 -10.46
N ILE A 109 7.38 -1.59 -10.28
CA ILE A 109 8.44 -2.60 -10.16
C ILE A 109 9.25 -2.69 -11.45
N ALA A 110 8.59 -2.73 -12.60
CA ALA A 110 9.27 -2.77 -13.90
C ALA A 110 10.12 -1.51 -14.13
N HIS A 111 9.61 -0.33 -13.77
CA HIS A 111 10.34 0.93 -13.85
C HIS A 111 11.58 0.92 -12.93
N PHE A 112 11.41 0.49 -11.67
CA PHE A 112 12.52 0.33 -10.73
C PHE A 112 13.58 -0.65 -11.26
N GLU A 113 13.18 -1.77 -11.84
CA GLU A 113 14.12 -2.75 -12.40
C GLU A 113 14.97 -2.16 -13.53
N GLN A 114 14.42 -1.29 -14.33
CA GLN A 114 15.10 -0.62 -15.45
C GLN A 114 15.98 0.55 -15.01
N THR A 115 15.48 1.40 -14.10
CA THR A 115 16.12 2.67 -13.75
C THR A 115 16.90 2.63 -12.44
N LYS A 116 16.55 1.72 -11.55
CA LYS A 116 16.97 1.67 -10.14
C LYS A 116 16.51 2.89 -9.32
N HIS A 117 15.57 3.67 -9.83
CA HIS A 117 14.96 4.76 -9.09
C HIS A 117 13.84 4.19 -8.20
N SER A 118 13.88 4.50 -6.91
CA SER A 118 12.77 4.21 -6.00
C SER A 118 11.48 4.85 -6.52
N GLN A 119 10.34 4.17 -6.33
CA GLN A 119 9.06 4.60 -6.87
C GLN A 119 8.05 4.86 -5.75
N ILE A 120 7.29 5.93 -5.86
CA ILE A 120 6.19 6.29 -4.96
C ILE A 120 4.93 6.47 -5.78
N MET A 121 3.87 5.73 -5.45
CA MET A 121 2.57 5.91 -6.11
C MET A 121 1.88 7.15 -5.58
N VAL A 122 1.36 7.96 -6.50
CA VAL A 122 0.63 9.19 -6.20
C VAL A 122 -0.68 9.29 -6.96
N GLU A 123 -1.62 10.04 -6.39
CA GLU A 123 -2.86 10.45 -7.06
C GLU A 123 -3.20 11.91 -6.72
N PRO A 124 -3.88 12.64 -7.61
CA PRO A 124 -4.36 13.97 -7.29
C PRO A 124 -5.54 13.90 -6.31
N VAL A 125 -5.47 14.68 -5.23
CA VAL A 125 -6.55 14.84 -4.25
C VAL A 125 -7.06 16.29 -4.24
N PRO A 126 -8.27 16.56 -3.70
CA PRO A 126 -8.70 17.93 -3.46
C PRO A 126 -7.70 18.67 -2.57
N MET A 127 -7.35 19.92 -2.92
CA MET A 127 -6.38 20.73 -2.16
C MET A 127 -6.74 20.85 -0.67
N GLN A 128 -8.02 20.80 -0.33
CA GLN A 128 -8.51 20.88 1.06
C GLN A 128 -8.21 19.61 1.88
N GLU A 129 -7.68 18.56 1.25
CA GLU A 129 -7.40 17.27 1.88
C GLU A 129 -5.92 16.92 1.94
N VAL A 130 -5.04 17.76 1.39
CA VAL A 130 -3.59 17.50 1.32
C VAL A 130 -2.94 17.36 2.69
N ASP A 131 -3.50 17.99 3.72
CA ASP A 131 -3.05 17.93 5.11
C ASP A 131 -3.21 16.55 5.77
N LYS A 132 -3.82 15.60 5.06
CA LYS A 132 -4.00 14.20 5.51
C LYS A 132 -2.92 13.26 4.99
N PHE A 133 -2.15 13.67 3.99
CA PHE A 133 -1.25 12.81 3.20
C PHE A 133 0.18 13.33 3.16
N GLY A 134 1.11 12.45 2.84
CA GLY A 134 2.38 12.89 2.25
C GLY A 134 2.11 13.46 0.85
N VAL A 135 2.70 14.59 0.54
CA VAL A 135 2.52 15.30 -0.74
C VAL A 135 3.85 15.41 -1.45
N VAL A 136 3.87 15.18 -2.77
CA VAL A 136 5.07 15.29 -3.59
C VAL A 136 5.03 16.51 -4.50
N ASP A 137 6.21 17.11 -4.74
CA ASP A 137 6.42 18.17 -5.72
C ASP A 137 7.20 17.63 -6.92
N LEU A 138 6.69 17.88 -8.10
CA LEU A 138 7.35 17.52 -9.37
C LEU A 138 7.96 18.73 -10.08
N GLY A 139 8.13 19.87 -9.38
CA GLY A 139 8.70 21.08 -9.95
C GLY A 139 7.87 21.66 -11.10
N GLY A 140 6.56 21.54 -11.03
CA GLY A 140 5.64 22.00 -12.07
C GLY A 140 5.48 21.04 -13.27
N THR A 141 6.07 19.84 -13.20
CA THR A 141 5.85 18.80 -14.22
C THR A 141 4.50 18.15 -14.01
N GLU A 142 3.67 18.09 -15.03
CA GLU A 142 2.44 17.31 -15.04
C GLU A 142 2.75 15.87 -15.49
N ILE A 143 2.12 14.89 -14.87
CA ILE A 143 2.22 13.48 -15.24
C ILE A 143 0.84 12.90 -15.50
N ALA A 144 0.71 12.13 -16.58
CA ALA A 144 -0.52 11.38 -16.87
C ALA A 144 -0.54 10.06 -16.08
N GLN A 145 -1.73 9.48 -15.92
CA GLN A 145 -1.87 8.16 -15.29
C GLN A 145 -0.99 7.11 -15.99
N GLY A 146 -0.24 6.37 -15.20
CA GLY A 146 0.71 5.36 -15.68
C GLY A 146 2.10 5.91 -16.03
N GLU A 147 2.33 7.21 -15.88
CA GLU A 147 3.65 7.82 -16.08
C GLU A 147 4.39 8.00 -14.77
N SER A 148 5.72 8.08 -14.86
CA SER A 148 6.61 8.39 -13.76
C SER A 148 7.43 9.65 -14.04
N SER A 149 7.68 10.45 -13.00
CA SER A 149 8.52 11.64 -13.07
C SER A 149 9.34 11.78 -11.78
N PRO A 150 10.58 12.30 -11.87
CA PRO A 150 11.40 12.56 -10.69
C PRO A 150 10.70 13.50 -9.70
N ILE A 151 10.77 13.15 -8.42
CA ILE A 151 10.31 13.99 -7.31
C ILE A 151 11.38 15.03 -7.00
N VAL A 152 10.97 16.29 -6.88
CA VAL A 152 11.83 17.41 -6.48
C VAL A 152 11.87 17.53 -4.94
N SER A 153 10.69 17.43 -4.32
CA SER A 153 10.56 17.45 -2.86
C SER A 153 9.31 16.70 -2.42
N MET A 154 9.26 16.33 -1.14
CA MET A 154 8.07 15.77 -0.52
C MET A 154 7.91 16.24 0.91
N VAL A 155 6.67 16.39 1.36
CA VAL A 155 6.33 16.90 2.68
C VAL A 155 5.23 16.05 3.30
N GLU A 156 5.39 15.67 4.57
CA GLU A 156 4.37 14.93 5.31
C GLU A 156 3.32 15.88 5.88
N LYS A 157 2.07 15.69 5.47
CA LYS A 157 0.89 16.41 5.98
C LYS A 157 1.07 17.93 6.03
N PRO A 158 1.39 18.57 4.91
CA PRO A 158 1.61 20.01 4.88
C PRO A 158 0.30 20.75 5.20
N PRO A 159 0.36 21.94 5.82
CA PRO A 159 -0.77 22.87 5.83
C PRO A 159 -1.24 23.13 4.39
N VAL A 160 -2.56 23.32 4.20
CA VAL A 160 -3.17 23.47 2.85
C VAL A 160 -2.54 24.62 2.07
N ASP A 161 -2.20 25.71 2.75
CA ASP A 161 -1.57 26.92 2.18
C ASP A 161 -0.07 26.77 1.91
N GLU A 162 0.58 25.74 2.44
CA GLU A 162 2.00 25.45 2.26
C GLU A 162 2.25 24.20 1.38
N ALA A 163 1.19 23.51 0.96
CA ALA A 163 1.31 22.30 0.17
C ALA A 163 1.92 22.60 -1.22
N PRO A 164 3.00 21.90 -1.62
CA PRO A 164 3.69 22.19 -2.89
C PRO A 164 2.87 21.76 -4.11
N SER A 165 1.92 20.85 -3.93
CA SER A 165 1.04 20.33 -4.98
C SER A 165 -0.20 19.66 -4.34
N ASN A 166 -1.03 19.04 -5.17
CA ASN A 166 -2.11 18.17 -4.71
C ASN A 166 -1.86 16.67 -5.00
N LEU A 167 -0.62 16.29 -5.30
CA LEU A 167 -0.25 14.90 -5.55
C LEU A 167 0.02 14.18 -4.23
N ALA A 168 -0.98 13.44 -3.76
CA ALA A 168 -0.94 12.69 -2.50
C ALA A 168 -0.34 11.30 -2.69
N VAL A 169 0.39 10.84 -1.70
CA VAL A 169 0.99 9.50 -1.67
C VAL A 169 -0.08 8.45 -1.33
N VAL A 170 -0.16 7.39 -2.15
CA VAL A 170 -1.20 6.35 -2.10
C VAL A 170 -0.79 5.12 -1.26
N GLY A 171 0.32 5.17 -0.54
CA GLY A 171 0.73 4.05 0.32
C GLY A 171 1.22 2.81 -0.45
N ARG A 172 1.78 3.01 -1.65
CA ARG A 172 2.51 2.00 -2.43
C ARG A 172 3.88 2.54 -2.77
N TYR A 173 4.92 1.78 -2.43
CA TYR A 173 6.30 2.19 -2.63
C TYR A 173 7.13 1.02 -3.15
N VAL A 174 8.08 1.29 -4.02
CA VAL A 174 9.16 0.39 -4.39
C VAL A 174 10.45 1.08 -3.98
N LEU A 175 11.14 0.56 -2.99
CA LEU A 175 12.28 1.23 -2.36
C LEU A 175 13.56 0.43 -2.56
N SER A 176 14.65 1.14 -2.78
CA SER A 176 15.99 0.57 -2.77
C SER A 176 16.42 0.19 -1.35
N GLU A 177 17.38 -0.70 -1.24
CA GLU A 177 18.02 -1.09 0.01
C GLU A 177 18.72 0.06 0.73
N ASN A 178 19.06 1.13 0.00
CA ASN A 178 19.72 2.31 0.55
C ASN A 178 18.86 3.10 1.57
N ILE A 179 17.56 2.80 1.63
CA ILE A 179 16.65 3.40 2.63
C ILE A 179 16.94 2.92 4.06
N TRP A 180 17.49 1.71 4.27
CA TRP A 180 17.66 1.12 5.59
C TRP A 180 18.52 1.96 6.56
N PRO A 181 19.75 2.42 6.18
CA PRO A 181 20.55 3.24 7.06
C PRO A 181 19.93 4.63 7.32
N LEU A 182 19.06 5.08 6.44
CA LEU A 182 18.33 6.34 6.58
C LEU A 182 17.17 6.19 7.55
N LEU A 183 16.34 5.16 7.43
CA LEU A 183 15.28 4.83 8.39
C LEU A 183 15.82 4.70 9.82
N ALA A 184 16.99 4.08 9.98
CA ALA A 184 17.62 3.92 11.30
C ALA A 184 18.09 5.27 11.92
N LYS A 185 18.28 6.31 11.10
CA LYS A 185 18.76 7.64 11.53
C LYS A 185 17.67 8.70 11.51
N THR A 186 16.50 8.40 10.92
CA THR A 186 15.40 9.36 10.82
C THR A 186 14.92 9.74 12.22
N PRO A 187 14.92 11.03 12.57
CA PRO A 187 14.41 11.49 13.85
C PRO A 187 12.89 11.35 13.92
N GLN A 188 12.34 11.45 15.11
CA GLN A 188 10.88 11.61 15.27
C GLN A 188 10.47 12.97 14.70
N GLY A 189 9.46 12.94 13.83
CA GLY A 189 8.88 14.12 13.18
C GLY A 189 7.46 14.39 13.69
N ALA A 190 6.55 14.69 12.77
CA ALA A 190 5.15 14.99 13.09
C ALA A 190 4.51 13.85 13.91
N GLY A 191 3.87 14.20 15.04
CA GLY A 191 3.21 13.25 15.94
C GLY A 191 4.16 12.37 16.75
N ASP A 192 5.43 12.76 16.95
CA ASP A 192 6.47 11.98 17.60
C ASP A 192 6.74 10.62 16.92
N GLU A 193 6.46 10.54 15.62
CA GLU A 193 6.62 9.34 14.81
C GLU A 193 7.84 9.42 13.87
N ILE A 194 8.46 8.28 13.60
CA ILE A 194 9.46 8.15 12.54
C ILE A 194 8.71 8.03 11.22
N GLN A 195 8.72 9.10 10.44
CA GLN A 195 7.99 9.18 9.18
C GLN A 195 8.79 8.54 8.03
N LEU A 196 8.10 7.74 7.20
CA LEU A 196 8.72 7.21 5.98
C LEU A 196 9.06 8.32 4.99
N THR A 197 8.22 9.35 4.92
CA THR A 197 8.39 10.52 4.06
C THR A 197 9.73 11.23 4.34
N ASP A 198 10.09 11.40 5.62
CA ASP A 198 11.35 12.02 6.01
C ASP A 198 12.56 11.17 5.59
N ALA A 199 12.48 9.85 5.76
CA ALA A 199 13.53 8.93 5.31
C ALA A 199 13.70 8.96 3.78
N ILE A 200 12.61 9.05 3.03
CA ILE A 200 12.65 9.17 1.57
C ILE A 200 13.22 10.53 1.15
N ALA A 201 12.87 11.61 1.84
CA ALA A 201 13.49 12.93 1.59
C ALA A 201 15.02 12.91 1.79
N MET A 202 15.52 12.14 2.77
CA MET A 202 16.95 11.90 2.92
C MET A 202 17.52 11.04 1.78
N LEU A 203 16.78 10.02 1.31
CA LEU A 203 17.19 9.16 0.21
C LEU A 203 17.35 9.96 -1.10
N MET A 204 16.47 10.92 -1.35
CA MET A 204 16.53 11.81 -2.51
C MET A 204 17.80 12.66 -2.60
N GLN A 205 18.56 12.79 -1.51
CA GLN A 205 19.86 13.48 -1.53
C GLN A 205 20.97 12.66 -2.20
N SER A 206 20.81 11.35 -2.31
CA SER A 206 21.82 10.42 -2.82
C SER A 206 21.39 9.63 -4.05
N GLU A 207 20.09 9.46 -4.27
CA GLU A 207 19.53 8.76 -5.42
C GLU A 207 18.23 9.39 -5.92
N LYS A 208 17.83 9.03 -7.13
CA LYS A 208 16.57 9.52 -7.69
C LYS A 208 15.40 8.71 -7.15
N VAL A 209 14.33 9.41 -6.84
CA VAL A 209 13.03 8.86 -6.46
C VAL A 209 12.00 9.43 -7.42
N ASP A 210 11.20 8.57 -8.03
CA ASP A 210 10.18 8.96 -8.99
C ASP A 210 8.77 8.81 -8.39
N ALA A 211 7.89 9.75 -8.71
CA ALA A 211 6.45 9.60 -8.50
C ALA A 211 5.84 8.87 -9.69
N TYR A 212 5.03 7.86 -9.42
CA TYR A 212 4.22 7.16 -10.41
C TYR A 212 2.77 7.57 -10.25
N ALA A 213 2.17 8.17 -11.29
CA ALA A 213 0.77 8.56 -11.30
C ALA A 213 -0.14 7.32 -11.45
N MET A 214 -0.93 7.04 -10.42
CA MET A 214 -1.80 5.87 -10.34
C MET A 214 -2.83 5.85 -11.47
N LYS A 215 -3.06 4.67 -12.07
CA LYS A 215 -4.20 4.41 -12.97
C LYS A 215 -5.42 4.03 -12.15
N GLY A 216 -6.58 4.56 -12.53
CA GLY A 216 -7.82 4.36 -11.80
C GLY A 216 -7.90 5.24 -10.56
N ARG A 217 -8.46 4.71 -9.48
CA ARG A 217 -8.62 5.42 -8.21
C ARG A 217 -8.33 4.54 -7.01
N SER A 218 -8.07 5.16 -5.87
CA SER A 218 -7.95 4.48 -4.58
C SER A 218 -9.15 4.73 -3.66
N HIS A 219 -9.26 3.88 -2.63
CA HIS A 219 -10.18 4.03 -1.52
C HIS A 219 -9.38 4.03 -0.22
N ASP A 220 -9.35 5.16 0.47
CA ASP A 220 -8.74 5.28 1.80
C ASP A 220 -9.69 4.69 2.87
N CYS A 221 -9.45 3.42 3.23
CA CYS A 221 -10.19 2.73 4.29
C CYS A 221 -9.61 2.99 5.69
N GLY A 222 -8.55 3.78 5.81
CA GLY A 222 -8.00 4.24 7.09
C GLY A 222 -8.91 5.25 7.77
N SER A 223 -9.70 6.00 7.02
CA SER A 223 -10.74 6.90 7.54
C SER A 223 -12.10 6.19 7.65
N LYS A 224 -12.88 6.53 8.70
CA LYS A 224 -14.22 5.92 8.89
C LYS A 224 -15.15 6.16 7.70
N ILE A 225 -15.14 7.38 7.17
CA ILE A 225 -16.01 7.73 6.03
C ILE A 225 -15.52 7.09 4.74
N GLY A 226 -14.20 6.98 4.52
CA GLY A 226 -13.62 6.30 3.37
C GLY A 226 -13.95 4.81 3.38
N TYR A 227 -13.82 4.14 4.54
CA TYR A 227 -14.24 2.75 4.71
C TYR A 227 -15.73 2.52 4.36
N LEU A 228 -16.63 3.40 4.84
CA LEU A 228 -18.06 3.32 4.53
C LEU A 228 -18.33 3.53 3.03
N LYS A 229 -17.68 4.52 2.41
CA LYS A 229 -17.79 4.77 0.97
C LYS A 229 -17.32 3.55 0.17
N ALA A 230 -16.13 3.04 0.44
CA ALA A 230 -15.61 1.85 -0.21
C ALA A 230 -16.56 0.65 -0.05
N THR A 231 -17.04 0.40 1.18
CA THR A 231 -17.98 -0.70 1.45
C THR A 231 -19.24 -0.60 0.60
N ILE A 232 -19.85 0.59 0.52
CA ILE A 232 -21.06 0.82 -0.28
C ILE A 232 -20.77 0.62 -1.77
N GLU A 233 -19.69 1.20 -2.27
CA GLU A 233 -19.33 1.12 -3.70
C GLU A 233 -19.04 -0.31 -4.13
N PHE A 234 -18.25 -1.06 -3.38
CA PHE A 234 -17.98 -2.47 -3.66
C PHE A 234 -19.25 -3.34 -3.54
N ALA A 235 -20.11 -3.03 -2.56
CA ALA A 235 -21.39 -3.72 -2.40
C ALA A 235 -22.34 -3.49 -3.59
N LEU A 236 -22.41 -2.24 -4.10
CA LEU A 236 -23.24 -1.90 -5.27
C LEU A 236 -22.80 -2.55 -6.59
N ARG A 237 -21.59 -3.10 -6.65
CA ARG A 237 -21.05 -3.82 -7.82
C ARG A 237 -21.33 -5.31 -7.78
N ARG A 238 -21.86 -5.85 -6.67
CA ARG A 238 -22.16 -7.26 -6.54
C ARG A 238 -23.62 -7.52 -6.84
N ASP A 239 -23.90 -8.30 -7.88
CA ASP A 239 -25.27 -8.63 -8.33
C ASP A 239 -26.11 -9.27 -7.22
N GLU A 240 -25.46 -9.98 -6.28
CA GLU A 240 -26.10 -10.70 -5.18
C GLU A 240 -26.97 -9.80 -4.28
N PHE A 241 -26.58 -8.52 -4.09
CA PHE A 241 -27.29 -7.61 -3.18
C PHE A 241 -27.34 -6.14 -3.63
N ALA A 242 -26.85 -5.84 -4.83
CA ALA A 242 -26.80 -4.48 -5.36
C ALA A 242 -28.19 -3.81 -5.41
N ASP A 243 -29.22 -4.52 -5.88
CA ASP A 243 -30.55 -3.95 -6.05
C ASP A 243 -31.28 -3.76 -4.71
N GLU A 244 -31.11 -4.68 -3.76
CA GLU A 244 -31.62 -4.54 -2.41
C GLU A 244 -30.98 -3.34 -1.71
N LEU A 245 -29.65 -3.21 -1.81
CA LEU A 245 -28.91 -2.10 -1.24
C LEU A 245 -29.29 -0.74 -1.86
N LYS A 246 -29.42 -0.66 -3.19
CA LYS A 246 -29.91 0.56 -3.87
C LYS A 246 -31.31 0.96 -3.38
N THR A 247 -32.21 -0.01 -3.20
CA THR A 247 -33.56 0.23 -2.71
C THR A 247 -33.51 0.76 -1.27
N PHE A 248 -32.72 0.13 -0.41
CA PHE A 248 -32.54 0.57 0.98
C PHE A 248 -31.97 1.99 1.07
N ILE A 249 -30.92 2.30 0.33
CA ILE A 249 -30.32 3.65 0.34
C ILE A 249 -31.35 4.71 -0.04
N LYS A 250 -32.22 4.46 -1.03
CA LYS A 250 -33.30 5.38 -1.42
C LYS A 250 -34.32 5.65 -0.31
N THR A 251 -34.41 4.80 0.69
CA THR A 251 -35.33 5.01 1.85
C THR A 251 -34.73 5.92 2.92
N LEU A 252 -33.40 6.18 2.85
CA LEU A 252 -32.67 6.98 3.82
C LEU A 252 -32.46 8.43 3.41
N VAL A 253 -32.75 8.78 2.14
CA VAL A 253 -32.48 10.09 1.53
C VAL A 253 -33.78 10.79 1.12
#